data_a9deb6ae5920e517c8f09667fde52da4
#
_entry.id   a9deb6ae5920e517c8f09667fde52da4
#
_cell.length_a   1.000
_cell.length_b   1.000
_cell.length_c   1.000
_cell.angle_alpha   90.00
_cell.angle_beta   90.00
_cell.angle_gamma   90.00
#
_symmetry.space_group_name_H-M   'P 1'
#
loop_
_entity.id
_entity.type
_entity.pdbx_description
1 polymer ?
#
loop_
_entity_poly.entity_id
_entity_poly.type
_entity_poly.pdbx_seq_one_letter_code
_entity_poly.pdbx_strand_id
1 'polypeptide(L)'
;MCLAVAGVFALEGCFGVEPHGYKELSPVTINAVSDTINVNLGTKLVYNGLDIVSAGDLTFQWAYGEPASGSGTNGHKFSSMEVISDSRTIDYTFPKVGSFLLRLRVDNGESIAFKYFTLNVNSGYDEGVAILSNDQEGNSALTFVKTLTSEESARGEQQVFYNIFSVAGKTLRKGTSLFIADNTYRNVTYSGFLIATDDEDGTIYHMDCKTFEYYMSAKVADFGTSCAEFGGEYAEDKSSFGCFFRSKDGRIFRYDMNGGFLNEMTEIKIKADRIMSAVNRSSASAKTYRYPVFFDETTVGTRKSSSAGPKYCSESGWKVVNVAVARNGSLSPVRAILRSEAYPDSCKIMSGSISGWGSWDKVAAFETSSLSISPVSKLVSTTAASDVYYVYNNAIHRWNMTSAPGTRAAIKVPDGEIIRDIATNYKGRPASSGGEDLLYVVTYNPDRGGEHKGSLYVYRFSDDSLVSSYEGICDDPASVVYKYRIN
;
A
#
# COMPACT_ATOMS: atom_id res chain seq x y z
N MET A 1 -4.36 96.16 3.14
CA MET A 1 -3.13 96.58 2.46
C MET A 1 -1.99 96.23 3.42
N CYS A 2 -1.37 95.09 3.16
CA CYS A 2 -0.13 94.67 3.77
C CYS A 2 0.53 93.64 2.81
N LEU A 3 1.57 94.03 2.21
CA LEU A 3 2.48 93.23 1.36
C LEU A 3 3.21 92.25 2.31
N ALA A 4 3.17 90.94 1.99
CA ALA A 4 4.11 89.94 2.54
C ALA A 4 5.11 89.59 1.44
N VAL A 5 6.34 89.91 1.69
CA VAL A 5 7.50 89.55 0.85
C VAL A 5 7.89 88.13 1.21
N ALA A 6 7.80 87.23 0.25
CA ALA A 6 8.30 85.85 0.38
C ALA A 6 9.79 85.82 -0.02
N GLY A 7 10.66 85.63 0.96
CA GLY A 7 12.07 85.36 0.76
C GLY A 7 12.28 83.92 0.33
N VAL A 8 12.72 83.68 -0.90
CA VAL A 8 13.19 82.39 -1.37
C VAL A 8 14.64 82.18 -0.89
N PHE A 9 14.83 81.33 0.11
CA PHE A 9 16.16 80.80 0.42
C PHE A 9 16.46 79.65 -0.52
N ALA A 10 17.31 79.89 -1.51
CA ALA A 10 17.97 78.85 -2.29
C ALA A 10 19.04 78.20 -1.38
N LEU A 11 18.74 77.02 -0.85
CA LEU A 11 19.76 76.17 -0.28
C LEU A 11 20.44 75.41 -1.44
N GLU A 12 21.50 75.97 -1.98
CA GLU A 12 22.44 75.22 -2.78
C GLU A 12 23.22 74.27 -1.84
N GLY A 13 22.65 73.10 -1.60
CA GLY A 13 23.39 71.99 -1.04
C GLY A 13 24.23 71.37 -2.17
N CYS A 14 25.45 71.82 -2.35
CA CYS A 14 26.46 71.06 -3.08
C CYS A 14 26.78 69.77 -2.33
N PHE A 15 26.01 68.75 -2.55
CA PHE A 15 26.50 67.39 -2.43
C PHE A 15 27.24 67.11 -3.75
N GLY A 16 28.55 67.28 -3.73
CA GLY A 16 29.40 66.67 -4.72
C GLY A 16 29.26 65.15 -4.62
N VAL A 17 28.30 64.62 -5.34
CA VAL A 17 28.27 63.19 -5.62
C VAL A 17 29.42 62.97 -6.60
N GLU A 18 30.58 62.61 -6.06
CA GLU A 18 31.59 62.01 -6.94
C GLU A 18 30.85 60.84 -7.64
N PRO A 19 30.99 60.75 -8.97
CA PRO A 19 30.46 59.59 -9.66
C PRO A 19 31.28 58.41 -9.17
N HIS A 20 30.77 57.78 -8.10
CA HIS A 20 31.22 56.45 -7.78
C HIS A 20 30.93 55.62 -9.01
N GLY A 21 31.99 55.22 -9.74
CA GLY A 21 31.87 54.34 -10.89
C GLY A 21 31.26 53.02 -10.41
N TYR A 22 29.93 52.98 -10.44
CA TYR A 22 29.23 51.72 -10.17
C TYR A 22 29.67 50.76 -11.28
N LYS A 23 30.45 49.75 -10.90
CA LYS A 23 30.73 48.64 -11.78
C LYS A 23 29.45 47.83 -11.91
N GLU A 24 28.91 47.73 -13.11
CA GLU A 24 27.83 46.79 -13.35
C GLU A 24 28.35 45.39 -13.06
N LEU A 25 27.71 44.72 -12.10
CA LEU A 25 28.04 43.33 -11.75
C LEU A 25 27.55 42.44 -12.88
N SER A 26 28.37 41.49 -13.27
CA SER A 26 27.98 40.49 -14.27
C SER A 26 26.89 39.57 -13.65
N PRO A 27 25.67 39.55 -14.22
CA PRO A 27 24.60 38.75 -13.67
C PRO A 27 24.85 37.26 -13.88
N VAL A 28 24.36 36.43 -12.94
CA VAL A 28 24.25 34.99 -13.12
C VAL A 28 22.78 34.62 -13.31
N THR A 29 22.47 33.97 -14.44
CA THR A 29 21.11 33.46 -14.71
C THR A 29 21.14 31.93 -14.76
N ILE A 30 20.24 31.29 -14.02
CA ILE A 30 20.11 29.82 -13.95
C ILE A 30 18.76 29.41 -14.52
N ASN A 31 18.76 28.84 -15.72
CA ASN A 31 17.58 28.22 -16.34
C ASN A 31 17.60 26.73 -16.11
N ALA A 32 16.45 26.15 -15.88
CA ALA A 32 16.27 24.70 -15.70
C ALA A 32 15.07 24.21 -16.53
N VAL A 33 15.17 22.99 -17.04
CA VAL A 33 14.10 22.37 -17.84
C VAL A 33 12.84 22.11 -16.97
N SER A 34 13.03 21.87 -15.68
CA SER A 34 11.94 21.66 -14.74
C SER A 34 12.35 22.18 -13.36
N ASP A 35 11.36 22.66 -12.59
CA ASP A 35 11.53 23.02 -11.18
C ASP A 35 11.25 21.83 -10.23
N THR A 36 10.88 20.68 -10.79
CA THR A 36 10.68 19.44 -10.04
C THR A 36 11.60 18.34 -10.55
N ILE A 37 12.29 17.70 -9.63
CA ILE A 37 13.18 16.57 -9.89
C ILE A 37 12.64 15.35 -9.12
N ASN A 38 12.43 14.25 -9.84
CA ASN A 38 12.03 12.98 -9.27
C ASN A 38 13.20 11.98 -9.36
N VAL A 39 13.50 11.31 -8.27
CA VAL A 39 14.53 10.27 -8.20
C VAL A 39 14.07 9.14 -7.29
N ASN A 40 14.45 7.91 -7.59
CA ASN A 40 14.15 6.78 -6.71
C ASN A 40 15.21 6.64 -5.61
N LEU A 41 14.80 6.24 -4.42
CA LEU A 41 15.67 5.91 -3.30
C LEU A 41 16.76 4.92 -3.75
N GLY A 42 18.00 5.18 -3.35
CA GLY A 42 19.14 4.34 -3.74
C GLY A 42 19.62 4.51 -5.18
N THR A 43 18.88 5.28 -6.00
CA THR A 43 19.31 5.61 -7.36
C THR A 43 20.12 6.91 -7.36
N LYS A 44 21.19 6.90 -8.12
CA LYS A 44 22.06 8.06 -8.29
C LYS A 44 21.37 9.11 -9.14
N LEU A 45 21.18 10.33 -8.61
CA LEU A 45 20.71 11.46 -9.37
C LEU A 45 21.88 12.11 -10.14
N VAL A 46 21.80 12.10 -11.47
CA VAL A 46 22.67 12.87 -12.35
C VAL A 46 21.80 13.88 -13.08
N TYR A 47 21.90 15.17 -12.73
CA TYR A 47 21.06 16.21 -13.30
C TYR A 47 21.87 17.14 -14.22
N ASN A 48 21.57 17.09 -15.52
CA ASN A 48 22.23 17.84 -16.58
C ASN A 48 21.33 18.94 -17.21
N GLY A 49 20.12 19.14 -16.69
CA GLY A 49 19.09 20.02 -17.27
C GLY A 49 19.27 21.50 -16.93
N LEU A 50 20.53 22.01 -16.87
CA LEU A 50 20.84 23.38 -16.52
C LEU A 50 21.41 24.12 -17.70
N ASP A 51 20.87 25.32 -17.97
CA ASP A 51 21.46 26.34 -18.81
C ASP A 51 21.83 27.53 -17.92
N ILE A 52 23.14 27.81 -17.82
CA ILE A 52 23.68 28.85 -16.94
C ILE A 52 24.37 29.88 -17.78
N VAL A 53 23.85 31.11 -17.74
CA VAL A 53 24.37 32.27 -18.46
C VAL A 53 25.08 33.18 -17.47
N SER A 54 26.37 33.35 -17.64
CA SER A 54 27.21 34.26 -16.83
C SER A 54 28.55 34.48 -17.50
N ALA A 55 29.26 35.56 -17.12
CA ALA A 55 30.66 35.81 -17.45
C ALA A 55 31.54 35.42 -16.25
N GLY A 56 32.80 35.02 -16.52
CA GLY A 56 33.80 34.67 -15.52
C GLY A 56 33.76 33.19 -15.09
N ASP A 57 34.63 32.87 -14.17
CA ASP A 57 34.72 31.51 -13.58
C ASP A 57 33.58 31.27 -12.62
N LEU A 58 32.97 30.10 -12.73
CA LEU A 58 31.80 29.73 -11.93
C LEU A 58 32.16 28.73 -10.83
N THR A 59 31.69 29.00 -9.64
CA THR A 59 31.64 28.02 -8.54
C THR A 59 30.20 27.57 -8.26
N PHE A 60 30.05 26.33 -7.86
CA PHE A 60 28.78 25.69 -7.69
C PHE A 60 28.64 25.16 -6.26
N GLN A 61 27.42 25.08 -5.75
CA GLN A 61 27.11 24.38 -4.52
C GLN A 61 25.68 23.86 -4.58
N TRP A 62 25.55 22.54 -4.47
CA TRP A 62 24.27 21.88 -4.29
C TRP A 62 24.05 21.59 -2.81
N ALA A 63 22.85 21.90 -2.34
CA ALA A 63 22.43 21.57 -0.97
C ALA A 63 20.96 21.17 -0.97
N TYR A 64 20.58 20.23 -0.09
CA TYR A 64 19.18 19.86 0.08
C TYR A 64 18.77 19.85 1.56
N GLY A 65 17.45 19.96 1.81
CA GLY A 65 16.90 19.95 3.15
C GLY A 65 15.39 19.80 3.17
N GLU A 66 14.83 19.54 4.34
CA GLU A 66 13.40 19.44 4.52
C GLU A 66 12.74 20.82 4.39
N PRO A 67 11.61 20.95 3.66
CA PRO A 67 10.89 22.21 3.59
C PRO A 67 10.32 22.55 4.97
N ALA A 68 10.56 23.78 5.45
CA ALA A 68 9.99 24.25 6.70
C ALA A 68 8.64 24.94 6.46
N SER A 69 7.72 24.83 7.44
CA SER A 69 6.43 25.53 7.39
C SER A 69 6.60 27.04 7.55
N GLY A 70 5.95 27.83 6.68
CA GLY A 70 5.91 29.29 6.69
C GLY A 70 6.50 29.93 5.44
N SER A 71 6.18 31.23 5.18
CA SER A 71 6.73 31.98 4.06
C SER A 71 8.14 32.48 4.39
N GLY A 72 9.14 32.01 3.65
CA GLY A 72 10.49 32.56 3.68
C GLY A 72 10.68 33.67 2.65
N THR A 73 11.83 34.33 2.65
CA THR A 73 12.27 35.23 1.58
C THR A 73 12.35 34.40 0.29
N ASN A 74 11.62 34.81 -0.75
CA ASN A 74 11.44 34.07 -2.01
C ASN A 74 10.57 32.78 -1.92
N GLY A 75 9.73 32.63 -0.90
CA GLY A 75 8.77 31.51 -0.81
C GLY A 75 9.37 30.17 -0.38
N HIS A 76 10.67 30.09 -0.12
CA HIS A 76 11.35 28.85 0.26
C HIS A 76 11.90 28.93 1.68
N LYS A 77 11.40 28.10 2.56
CA LYS A 77 11.95 27.91 3.91
C LYS A 77 12.41 26.47 4.08
N PHE A 78 13.52 26.29 4.77
CA PHE A 78 14.08 25.00 5.16
C PHE A 78 14.60 25.09 6.59
N SER A 79 14.54 23.98 7.32
CA SER A 79 15.02 23.91 8.70
C SER A 79 16.55 23.90 8.79
N SER A 80 17.17 23.16 7.87
CA SER A 80 18.62 23.07 7.66
C SER A 80 18.86 22.56 6.23
N MET A 81 20.02 22.89 5.67
CA MET A 81 20.45 22.35 4.38
C MET A 81 21.79 21.66 4.53
N GLU A 82 21.88 20.47 3.98
CA GLU A 82 23.11 19.69 3.85
C GLU A 82 23.72 19.98 2.48
N VAL A 83 25.01 20.35 2.45
CA VAL A 83 25.78 20.50 1.19
C VAL A 83 26.16 19.12 0.70
N ILE A 84 25.83 18.82 -0.55
CA ILE A 84 26.01 17.48 -1.13
C ILE A 84 26.93 17.43 -2.34
N SER A 85 27.21 18.58 -2.99
CA SER A 85 28.14 18.68 -4.12
C SER A 85 28.57 20.12 -4.36
N ASP A 86 29.82 20.30 -4.79
CA ASP A 86 30.37 21.57 -5.28
C ASP A 86 30.63 21.55 -6.82
N SER A 87 30.13 20.51 -7.49
CA SER A 87 30.27 20.33 -8.92
C SER A 87 29.10 20.98 -9.68
N ARG A 88 29.34 21.34 -10.95
CA ARG A 88 28.29 21.85 -11.85
C ARG A 88 27.14 20.86 -11.99
N THR A 89 27.46 19.59 -12.14
CA THR A 89 26.51 18.48 -12.22
C THR A 89 26.39 17.82 -10.88
N ILE A 90 25.18 17.69 -10.36
CA ILE A 90 24.92 16.90 -9.17
C ILE A 90 25.08 15.41 -9.50
N ASP A 91 25.74 14.68 -8.61
CA ASP A 91 25.96 13.25 -8.63
C ASP A 91 25.80 12.74 -7.19
N TYR A 92 24.57 12.40 -6.80
CA TYR A 92 24.27 12.08 -5.40
C TYR A 92 23.16 11.03 -5.28
N THR A 93 23.30 10.17 -4.29
CA THR A 93 22.29 9.17 -3.92
C THR A 93 21.62 9.57 -2.60
N PHE A 94 20.32 9.87 -2.67
CA PHE A 94 19.58 10.32 -1.49
C PHE A 94 19.27 9.17 -0.54
N PRO A 95 19.49 9.34 0.76
CA PRO A 95 19.36 8.27 1.74
C PRO A 95 17.92 8.07 2.25
N LYS A 96 17.00 9.00 1.98
CA LYS A 96 15.67 9.01 2.60
C LYS A 96 14.58 9.37 1.58
N VAL A 97 13.46 8.63 1.62
CA VAL A 97 12.23 8.95 0.87
C VAL A 97 11.58 10.22 1.43
N GLY A 98 11.07 11.05 0.54
CA GLY A 98 10.34 12.26 0.92
C GLY A 98 10.35 13.33 -0.15
N SER A 99 9.70 14.44 0.14
CA SER A 99 9.77 15.65 -0.66
C SER A 99 10.69 16.65 0.03
N PHE A 100 11.73 17.04 -0.67
CA PHE A 100 12.79 17.93 -0.17
C PHE A 100 12.88 19.19 -1.02
N LEU A 101 13.54 20.19 -0.49
CA LEU A 101 13.97 21.35 -1.24
C LEU A 101 15.44 21.16 -1.63
N LEU A 102 15.76 21.16 -2.93
CA LEU A 102 17.11 21.12 -3.47
C LEU A 102 17.47 22.50 -3.96
N ARG A 103 18.63 23.02 -3.55
CA ARG A 103 19.13 24.34 -3.93
C ARG A 103 20.44 24.24 -4.70
N LEU A 104 20.52 24.91 -5.84
CA LEU A 104 21.78 25.21 -6.51
C LEU A 104 22.14 26.67 -6.23
N ARG A 105 23.35 26.91 -5.75
CA ARG A 105 24.02 28.20 -5.68
C ARG A 105 25.08 28.26 -6.78
N VAL A 106 25.07 29.32 -7.57
CA VAL A 106 26.09 29.60 -8.58
C VAL A 106 26.67 30.98 -8.28
N ASP A 107 27.99 31.08 -8.28
CA ASP A 107 28.72 32.30 -7.94
C ASP A 107 29.83 32.51 -8.97
N ASN A 108 29.89 33.73 -9.60
CA ASN A 108 30.92 34.13 -10.57
C ASN A 108 31.96 35.09 -9.98
N GLY A 109 32.00 35.24 -8.66
CA GLY A 109 32.88 36.17 -7.96
C GLY A 109 32.36 37.60 -7.87
N GLU A 110 31.40 38.01 -8.71
CA GLU A 110 30.76 39.31 -8.69
C GLU A 110 29.30 39.27 -8.25
N SER A 111 28.58 38.21 -8.60
CA SER A 111 27.19 38.00 -8.21
C SER A 111 26.90 36.55 -7.92
N ILE A 112 25.83 36.33 -7.12
CA ILE A 112 25.38 34.99 -6.70
C ILE A 112 23.92 34.80 -7.13
N ALA A 113 23.63 33.68 -7.76
CA ALA A 113 22.27 33.27 -8.08
C ALA A 113 21.90 31.93 -7.35
N PHE A 114 20.63 31.81 -7.04
CA PHE A 114 20.08 30.61 -6.46
C PHE A 114 18.96 30.07 -7.34
N LYS A 115 18.94 28.74 -7.54
CA LYS A 115 17.82 28.02 -8.14
C LYS A 115 17.35 26.98 -7.15
N TYR A 116 16.04 26.91 -6.98
CA TYR A 116 15.39 25.96 -6.08
C TYR A 116 14.56 24.96 -6.89
N PHE A 117 14.60 23.71 -6.46
CA PHE A 117 13.86 22.62 -7.06
C PHE A 117 13.07 21.90 -5.96
N THR A 118 11.87 21.46 -6.29
CA THR A 118 11.18 20.43 -5.51
C THR A 118 11.84 19.10 -5.86
N LEU A 119 12.48 18.46 -4.89
CA LEU A 119 13.08 17.14 -5.05
C LEU A 119 12.17 16.10 -4.41
N ASN A 120 11.64 15.20 -5.23
CA ASN A 120 10.89 14.03 -4.74
C ASN A 120 11.79 12.80 -4.82
N VAL A 121 12.19 12.29 -3.65
CA VAL A 121 12.85 10.99 -3.54
C VAL A 121 11.77 9.95 -3.32
N ASN A 122 11.46 9.21 -4.37
CA ASN A 122 10.42 8.21 -4.36
C ASN A 122 10.98 6.88 -3.83
N SER A 123 10.15 6.10 -3.15
CA SER A 123 10.50 4.72 -2.92
C SER A 123 10.42 3.95 -4.25
N GLY A 124 11.37 3.07 -4.51
CA GLY A 124 11.29 2.17 -5.67
C GLY A 124 10.05 1.26 -5.61
N TYR A 125 9.35 1.25 -4.46
CA TYR A 125 8.25 0.35 -4.13
C TYR A 125 6.96 1.10 -3.77
N ASP A 126 6.70 2.26 -4.39
CA ASP A 126 5.54 3.11 -4.04
C ASP A 126 4.21 2.41 -4.27
N GLU A 127 4.04 1.78 -5.44
CA GLU A 127 2.81 1.13 -5.84
C GLU A 127 3.10 -0.12 -6.68
N GLY A 128 2.39 -1.22 -6.42
CA GLY A 128 2.60 -2.47 -7.16
C GLY A 128 2.07 -3.70 -6.43
N VAL A 129 2.53 -4.85 -6.86
CA VAL A 129 2.15 -6.16 -6.33
C VAL A 129 3.31 -6.76 -5.57
N ALA A 130 3.08 -7.11 -4.31
CA ALA A 130 4.03 -7.87 -3.50
C ALA A 130 3.63 -9.34 -3.47
N ILE A 131 4.59 -10.23 -3.71
CA ILE A 131 4.42 -11.69 -3.77
C ILE A 131 5.40 -12.31 -2.78
N LEU A 132 4.89 -13.05 -1.82
CA LEU A 132 5.67 -13.89 -0.93
C LEU A 132 5.71 -15.30 -1.53
N SER A 133 6.90 -15.82 -1.77
CA SER A 133 7.09 -17.14 -2.35
C SER A 133 8.07 -17.97 -1.54
N ASN A 134 7.97 -19.28 -1.65
CA ASN A 134 8.85 -20.24 -0.98
C ASN A 134 9.56 -21.11 -2.00
N ASP A 135 10.86 -21.35 -1.83
CA ASP A 135 11.59 -22.36 -2.57
C ASP A 135 11.33 -23.77 -2.00
N GLN A 136 11.95 -24.78 -2.63
CA GLN A 136 11.80 -26.18 -2.20
C GLN A 136 12.45 -26.49 -0.85
N GLU A 137 13.43 -25.68 -0.41
CA GLU A 137 14.11 -25.79 0.87
C GLU A 137 13.39 -25.02 1.99
N GLY A 138 12.30 -24.31 1.65
CA GLY A 138 11.51 -23.48 2.56
C GLY A 138 12.12 -22.12 2.85
N ASN A 139 13.08 -21.65 2.04
CA ASN A 139 13.47 -20.25 2.09
C ASN A 139 12.42 -19.42 1.39
N SER A 140 12.17 -18.23 1.90
CA SER A 140 11.14 -17.35 1.35
C SER A 140 11.77 -16.11 0.72
N ALA A 141 11.17 -15.66 -0.38
CA ALA A 141 11.54 -14.43 -1.05
C ALA A 141 10.31 -13.50 -1.15
N LEU A 142 10.55 -12.20 -1.02
CA LEU A 142 9.57 -11.17 -1.30
C LEU A 142 9.86 -10.53 -2.66
N THR A 143 9.03 -10.85 -3.66
CA THR A 143 9.11 -10.24 -4.99
C THR A 143 8.16 -9.05 -5.08
N PHE A 144 8.58 -7.97 -5.72
CA PHE A 144 7.75 -6.80 -5.95
C PHE A 144 7.66 -6.48 -7.43
N VAL A 145 6.44 -6.36 -7.95
CA VAL A 145 6.16 -5.93 -9.33
C VAL A 145 5.60 -4.52 -9.29
N LYS A 146 6.44 -3.55 -9.63
CA LYS A 146 6.12 -2.12 -9.57
C LYS A 146 5.08 -1.73 -10.63
N THR A 147 4.09 -0.94 -10.24
CA THR A 147 3.22 -0.23 -11.18
C THR A 147 3.96 1.01 -11.67
N LEU A 148 4.46 0.96 -12.90
CA LEU A 148 5.19 2.09 -13.50
C LEU A 148 4.22 3.22 -13.88
N THR A 149 4.62 4.45 -13.65
CA THR A 149 3.99 5.61 -14.27
C THR A 149 4.31 5.64 -15.77
N SER A 150 3.57 6.44 -16.55
CA SER A 150 3.86 6.59 -17.98
C SER A 150 5.27 7.09 -18.25
N GLU A 151 5.78 7.96 -17.39
CA GLU A 151 7.14 8.51 -17.50
C GLU A 151 8.22 7.47 -17.17
N GLU A 152 8.01 6.67 -16.12
CA GLU A 152 8.90 5.56 -15.74
C GLU A 152 8.93 4.47 -16.80
N SER A 153 7.77 4.14 -17.36
CA SER A 153 7.65 3.19 -18.47
C SER A 153 8.38 3.70 -19.72
N ALA A 154 8.25 4.98 -20.04
CA ALA A 154 8.95 5.60 -21.19
C ALA A 154 10.47 5.60 -21.01
N ARG A 155 10.97 5.65 -19.77
CA ARG A 155 12.39 5.55 -19.45
C ARG A 155 12.91 4.12 -19.40
N GLY A 156 12.03 3.11 -19.51
CA GLY A 156 12.39 1.70 -19.39
C GLY A 156 12.88 1.30 -18.00
N GLU A 157 12.28 1.88 -16.95
CA GLU A 157 12.66 1.55 -15.57
C GLU A 157 12.36 0.09 -15.24
N GLN A 158 13.16 -0.48 -14.33
CA GLN A 158 12.96 -1.84 -13.84
C GLN A 158 11.60 -1.97 -13.17
N GLN A 159 10.87 -3.02 -13.51
CA GLN A 159 9.53 -3.27 -13.00
C GLN A 159 9.48 -4.41 -11.99
N VAL A 160 10.26 -5.48 -12.18
CA VAL A 160 10.28 -6.66 -11.32
C VAL A 160 11.52 -6.64 -10.44
N PHE A 161 11.30 -6.73 -9.12
CA PHE A 161 12.36 -6.77 -8.10
C PHE A 161 12.22 -8.06 -7.31
N TYR A 162 13.16 -8.98 -7.50
CA TYR A 162 13.19 -10.24 -6.77
C TYR A 162 13.90 -10.07 -5.42
N ASN A 163 13.38 -10.73 -4.39
CA ASN A 163 13.93 -10.82 -3.03
C ASN A 163 14.32 -9.47 -2.40
N ILE A 164 13.35 -8.57 -2.34
CA ILE A 164 13.55 -7.22 -1.77
C ILE A 164 13.63 -7.22 -0.23
N PHE A 165 13.41 -8.36 0.45
CA PHE A 165 13.59 -8.46 1.88
C PHE A 165 15.07 -8.44 2.21
N SER A 166 15.53 -7.34 2.82
CA SER A 166 16.93 -7.17 3.22
C SER A 166 16.98 -6.69 4.68
N VAL A 167 17.11 -7.65 5.60
CA VAL A 167 17.24 -7.36 7.04
C VAL A 167 18.45 -8.07 7.57
N ALA A 168 19.42 -7.32 8.11
CA ALA A 168 20.67 -7.86 8.62
C ALA A 168 20.42 -8.96 9.66
N GLY A 169 21.01 -10.13 9.43
CA GLY A 169 20.92 -11.29 10.33
C GLY A 169 19.54 -11.96 10.36
N LYS A 170 18.63 -11.65 9.43
CA LYS A 170 17.30 -12.29 9.31
C LYS A 170 17.12 -12.88 7.91
N THR A 171 16.55 -14.07 7.86
CA THR A 171 16.17 -14.75 6.62
C THR A 171 14.70 -15.11 6.72
N LEU A 172 13.91 -14.82 5.68
CA LEU A 172 12.54 -15.28 5.62
C LEU A 172 12.51 -16.78 5.33
N ARG A 173 11.72 -17.52 6.08
CA ARG A 173 11.52 -18.95 5.89
C ARG A 173 10.05 -19.33 6.08
N LYS A 174 9.56 -20.23 5.22
CA LYS A 174 8.18 -20.73 5.26
C LYS A 174 7.15 -19.59 5.35
N GLY A 175 7.26 -18.63 4.43
CA GLY A 175 6.33 -17.51 4.35
C GLY A 175 4.89 -17.99 4.16
N THR A 176 3.94 -17.40 4.87
CA THR A 176 2.53 -17.83 4.85
C THR A 176 1.59 -16.75 4.35
N SER A 177 1.77 -15.51 4.76
CA SER A 177 0.78 -14.46 4.49
C SER A 177 1.42 -13.08 4.43
N LEU A 178 0.87 -12.25 3.57
CA LEU A 178 1.16 -10.81 3.46
C LEU A 178 -0.05 -9.99 3.86
N PHE A 179 0.19 -8.82 4.44
CA PHE A 179 -0.87 -7.87 4.75
C PHE A 179 -0.37 -6.43 4.69
N ILE A 180 -1.24 -5.55 4.20
CA ILE A 180 -1.00 -4.11 4.24
C ILE A 180 -2.04 -3.49 5.16
N ALA A 181 -1.57 -3.03 6.30
CA ALA A 181 -2.36 -2.22 7.20
C ALA A 181 -2.25 -0.75 6.79
N ASP A 182 -3.38 -0.10 6.57
CA ASP A 182 -3.45 1.33 6.28
C ASP A 182 -4.74 1.89 6.87
N ASN A 183 -4.61 2.49 8.01
CA ASN A 183 -5.74 3.07 8.72
C ASN A 183 -5.49 4.54 9.04
N THR A 184 -6.52 5.36 8.97
CA THR A 184 -6.45 6.77 9.31
C THR A 184 -7.28 7.04 10.56
N TYR A 185 -6.61 7.49 11.61
CA TYR A 185 -7.25 7.94 12.83
C TYR A 185 -6.95 9.41 13.09
N ARG A 186 -7.98 10.26 13.24
CA ARG A 186 -7.86 11.71 13.48
C ARG A 186 -6.85 12.41 12.57
N ASN A 187 -6.94 12.14 11.25
CA ASN A 187 -6.08 12.68 10.20
C ASN A 187 -4.61 12.25 10.25
N VAL A 188 -4.26 11.25 11.07
CA VAL A 188 -2.96 10.59 11.04
C VAL A 188 -3.14 9.24 10.37
N THR A 189 -2.38 9.00 9.31
CA THR A 189 -2.34 7.71 8.62
C THR A 189 -1.28 6.83 9.25
N TYR A 190 -1.68 5.66 9.67
CA TYR A 190 -0.82 4.59 10.17
C TYR A 190 -0.74 3.52 9.08
N SER A 191 0.44 3.14 8.71
CA SER A 191 0.63 2.13 7.69
C SER A 191 1.77 1.18 8.06
N GLY A 192 1.65 -0.07 7.67
CA GLY A 192 2.67 -1.08 7.84
C GLY A 192 2.49 -2.21 6.84
N PHE A 193 3.59 -2.78 6.41
CA PHE A 193 3.63 -3.97 5.58
C PHE A 193 4.03 -5.15 6.44
N LEU A 194 3.18 -6.18 6.51
CA LEU A 194 3.38 -7.32 7.38
C LEU A 194 3.67 -8.58 6.56
N ILE A 195 4.65 -9.34 7.01
CA ILE A 195 5.04 -10.65 6.47
C ILE A 195 4.94 -11.65 7.60
N ALA A 196 4.16 -12.71 7.42
CA ALA A 196 4.09 -13.81 8.37
C ALA A 196 4.85 -15.03 7.87
N THR A 197 5.50 -15.74 8.79
CA THR A 197 6.22 -16.98 8.53
C THR A 197 5.70 -18.12 9.42
N ASP A 198 6.03 -19.36 9.03
CA ASP A 198 5.75 -20.59 9.76
C ASP A 198 7.05 -21.36 10.05
N ASP A 199 8.13 -20.64 10.24
CA ASP A 199 9.37 -21.17 10.76
C ASP A 199 9.26 -21.46 12.28
N GLU A 200 10.37 -21.83 12.92
CA GLU A 200 10.41 -22.18 14.34
C GLU A 200 9.89 -21.06 15.26
N ASP A 201 10.10 -19.82 14.85
CA ASP A 201 9.68 -18.62 15.59
C ASP A 201 8.23 -18.17 15.21
N GLY A 202 7.69 -18.62 14.08
CA GLY A 202 6.38 -18.20 13.59
C GLY A 202 6.26 -16.67 13.53
N THR A 203 7.26 -16.02 12.94
CA THR A 203 7.47 -14.57 13.09
C THR A 203 6.51 -13.74 12.23
N ILE A 204 5.99 -12.65 12.78
CA ILE A 204 5.41 -11.55 12.02
C ILE A 204 6.47 -10.45 11.92
N TYR A 205 6.93 -10.17 10.71
CA TYR A 205 7.80 -9.02 10.39
C TYR A 205 6.95 -7.82 10.04
N HIS A 206 7.24 -6.69 10.66
CA HIS A 206 6.65 -5.40 10.36
C HIS A 206 7.68 -4.54 9.63
N MET A 207 7.34 -4.16 8.40
CA MET A 207 8.17 -3.39 7.50
C MET A 207 7.51 -2.02 7.26
N ASP A 208 8.32 -1.02 6.99
CA ASP A 208 7.82 0.26 6.48
C ASP A 208 7.13 0.06 5.12
N CYS A 209 5.94 0.62 4.95
CA CYS A 209 5.18 0.47 3.71
C CYS A 209 5.77 1.20 2.50
N LYS A 210 6.66 2.18 2.69
CA LYS A 210 7.25 2.95 1.60
C LYS A 210 8.57 2.36 1.13
N THR A 211 9.41 1.95 2.09
CA THR A 211 10.79 1.54 1.82
C THR A 211 11.03 0.05 1.93
N PHE A 212 10.09 -0.70 2.52
CA PHE A 212 10.28 -2.08 2.96
C PHE A 212 11.43 -2.27 3.96
N GLU A 213 11.84 -1.19 4.63
CA GLU A 213 12.79 -1.30 5.73
C GLU A 213 12.15 -2.00 6.94
N TYR A 214 12.95 -2.81 7.61
CA TYR A 214 12.52 -3.51 8.80
C TYR A 214 12.28 -2.53 9.95
N TYR A 215 11.12 -2.62 10.57
CA TYR A 215 10.75 -1.82 11.73
C TYR A 215 10.82 -2.63 13.01
N MET A 216 10.09 -3.75 13.08
CA MET A 216 10.06 -4.64 14.24
C MET A 216 9.55 -6.03 13.86
N SER A 217 9.59 -6.96 14.81
CA SER A 217 8.97 -8.28 14.64
C SER A 217 8.40 -8.82 15.95
N ALA A 218 7.44 -9.73 15.83
CA ALA A 218 6.84 -10.44 16.96
C ALA A 218 6.81 -11.93 16.69
N LYS A 219 7.06 -12.75 17.75
CA LYS A 219 7.08 -14.21 17.68
C LYS A 219 5.73 -14.76 18.09
N VAL A 220 5.02 -15.38 17.15
CA VAL A 220 3.73 -16.04 17.40
C VAL A 220 3.96 -17.41 18.07
N ALA A 221 5.14 -18.00 17.88
CA ALA A 221 5.51 -19.27 18.49
C ALA A 221 5.51 -19.23 20.04
N ASP A 222 5.64 -18.05 20.66
CA ASP A 222 5.49 -17.89 22.11
C ASP A 222 4.09 -18.31 22.60
N PHE A 223 3.10 -18.36 21.71
CA PHE A 223 1.75 -18.88 21.95
C PHE A 223 1.55 -20.32 21.44
N GLY A 224 2.61 -21.01 21.03
CA GLY A 224 2.57 -22.38 20.52
C GLY A 224 1.92 -22.55 19.14
N THR A 225 1.93 -21.51 18.31
CA THR A 225 1.32 -21.49 16.97
C THR A 225 2.05 -20.53 16.04
N SER A 226 1.56 -20.37 14.80
CA SER A 226 2.04 -19.37 13.84
C SER A 226 0.88 -18.65 13.16
N CYS A 227 1.15 -17.52 12.49
CA CYS A 227 0.14 -16.80 11.72
C CYS A 227 -0.16 -17.53 10.40
N ALA A 228 -1.43 -17.84 10.18
CA ALA A 228 -1.89 -18.44 8.93
C ALA A 228 -2.48 -17.42 7.95
N GLU A 229 -3.21 -16.42 8.45
CA GLU A 229 -3.92 -15.47 7.60
C GLU A 229 -4.20 -14.16 8.35
N PHE A 230 -3.95 -13.02 7.71
CA PHE A 230 -4.36 -11.73 8.24
C PHE A 230 -5.77 -11.35 7.78
N GLY A 231 -6.51 -10.63 8.64
CA GLY A 231 -7.82 -10.09 8.28
C GLY A 231 -8.34 -9.07 9.26
N GLY A 232 -8.61 -7.86 8.77
CA GLY A 232 -9.11 -6.76 9.57
C GLY A 232 -8.02 -5.90 10.20
N GLU A 233 -8.39 -4.68 10.49
CA GLU A 233 -7.54 -3.67 11.11
C GLU A 233 -8.28 -3.00 12.25
N TYR A 234 -7.52 -2.40 13.15
CA TYR A 234 -8.08 -1.51 14.16
C TYR A 234 -7.22 -0.25 14.30
N ALA A 235 -7.87 0.84 14.66
CA ALA A 235 -7.21 2.06 15.14
C ALA A 235 -8.14 2.68 16.19
N GLU A 236 -7.79 2.55 17.46
CA GLU A 236 -8.60 3.02 18.59
C GLU A 236 -8.22 4.41 18.99
N ASP A 237 -6.92 4.69 19.03
CA ASP A 237 -6.32 5.99 19.29
C ASP A 237 -4.95 6.10 18.59
N LYS A 238 -4.19 7.16 18.89
CA LYS A 238 -2.85 7.38 18.33
C LYS A 238 -1.82 6.35 18.78
N SER A 239 -2.08 5.65 19.87
CA SER A 239 -1.18 4.67 20.48
C SER A 239 -1.61 3.23 20.26
N SER A 240 -2.79 2.99 19.68
CA SER A 240 -3.35 1.65 19.50
C SER A 240 -3.83 1.46 18.06
N PHE A 241 -2.95 0.92 17.25
CA PHE A 241 -3.15 0.65 15.83
C PHE A 241 -2.57 -0.71 15.47
N GLY A 242 -3.26 -1.48 14.64
CA GLY A 242 -2.76 -2.77 14.23
C GLY A 242 -3.73 -3.57 13.38
N CYS A 243 -3.50 -4.88 13.33
CA CYS A 243 -4.32 -5.81 12.57
C CYS A 243 -4.74 -7.02 13.41
N PHE A 244 -5.71 -7.75 12.88
CA PHE A 244 -6.08 -9.06 13.37
C PHE A 244 -5.52 -10.14 12.45
N PHE A 245 -5.23 -11.30 13.02
CA PHE A 245 -4.86 -12.48 12.25
C PHE A 245 -5.42 -13.76 12.89
N ARG A 246 -5.57 -14.75 12.05
CA ARG A 246 -5.89 -16.13 12.45
C ARG A 246 -4.60 -16.95 12.53
N SER A 247 -4.42 -17.66 13.60
CA SER A 247 -3.35 -18.63 13.73
C SER A 247 -3.69 -19.96 13.05
N LYS A 248 -2.72 -20.83 12.89
CA LYS A 248 -2.90 -22.17 12.30
C LYS A 248 -3.90 -23.05 13.07
N ASP A 249 -3.95 -22.91 14.38
CA ASP A 249 -4.89 -23.63 15.25
C ASP A 249 -6.26 -22.94 15.38
N GLY A 250 -6.52 -21.90 14.57
CA GLY A 250 -7.81 -21.22 14.45
C GLY A 250 -8.06 -20.12 15.48
N ARG A 251 -7.15 -19.87 16.41
CA ARG A 251 -7.28 -18.76 17.36
C ARG A 251 -7.13 -17.41 16.63
N ILE A 252 -7.81 -16.39 17.14
CA ILE A 252 -7.70 -15.02 16.63
C ILE A 252 -6.81 -14.20 17.56
N PHE A 253 -5.89 -13.50 16.96
CA PHE A 253 -4.94 -12.62 17.62
C PHE A 253 -5.08 -11.19 17.11
N ARG A 254 -4.64 -10.26 17.94
CA ARG A 254 -4.41 -8.87 17.61
C ARG A 254 -2.91 -8.60 17.66
N TYR A 255 -2.36 -8.02 16.58
CA TYR A 255 -1.01 -7.50 16.53
C TYR A 255 -1.05 -5.98 16.64
N ASP A 256 -0.43 -5.43 17.70
CA ASP A 256 -0.26 -3.99 17.87
C ASP A 256 0.99 -3.53 17.12
N MET A 257 0.81 -2.67 16.12
CA MET A 257 1.88 -2.27 15.23
C MET A 257 2.75 -1.14 15.80
N ASN A 258 2.33 -0.46 16.87
CA ASN A 258 3.14 0.57 17.52
C ASN A 258 4.15 -0.04 18.48
N GLY A 259 3.75 -1.06 19.22
CA GLY A 259 4.57 -1.68 20.25
C GLY A 259 5.10 -3.08 19.90
N GLY A 260 4.68 -3.67 18.79
CA GLY A 260 5.05 -5.03 18.42
C GLY A 260 4.39 -6.12 19.29
N PHE A 261 3.31 -5.79 20.01
CA PHE A 261 2.68 -6.70 20.97
C PHE A 261 1.66 -7.62 20.30
N LEU A 262 1.67 -8.87 20.71
CA LEU A 262 0.67 -9.86 20.35
C LEU A 262 -0.31 -10.07 21.50
N ASN A 263 -1.61 -10.10 21.20
CA ASN A 263 -2.65 -10.38 22.16
C ASN A 263 -3.60 -11.41 21.60
N GLU A 264 -3.75 -12.55 22.27
CA GLU A 264 -4.79 -13.51 21.95
C GLU A 264 -6.15 -12.93 22.33
N MET A 265 -7.11 -13.03 21.43
CA MET A 265 -8.46 -12.53 21.61
C MET A 265 -9.31 -13.62 22.30
N THR A 266 -9.04 -13.86 23.59
CA THR A 266 -9.64 -14.94 24.38
C THR A 266 -11.17 -14.83 24.54
N GLU A 267 -11.75 -13.67 24.28
CA GLU A 267 -13.19 -13.45 24.22
C GLU A 267 -13.83 -14.05 22.96
N ILE A 268 -13.06 -14.34 21.91
CA ILE A 268 -13.53 -15.05 20.71
C ILE A 268 -13.52 -16.53 21.00
N LYS A 269 -14.72 -17.15 21.03
CA LYS A 269 -14.90 -18.51 21.50
C LYS A 269 -14.88 -19.59 20.42
N ILE A 270 -14.81 -19.18 19.16
CA ILE A 270 -14.73 -20.11 18.03
C ILE A 270 -13.27 -20.25 17.56
N LYS A 271 -12.97 -21.42 16.99
CA LYS A 271 -11.72 -21.65 16.24
C LYS A 271 -12.00 -21.38 14.78
N ALA A 272 -11.53 -20.26 14.28
CA ALA A 272 -11.86 -19.81 12.95
C ALA A 272 -11.16 -20.61 11.85
N ASP A 273 -11.92 -21.01 10.83
CA ASP A 273 -11.37 -21.59 9.59
C ASP A 273 -10.72 -20.51 8.71
N ARG A 274 -11.33 -19.32 8.68
CA ARG A 274 -10.85 -18.16 7.94
C ARG A 274 -11.10 -16.86 8.70
N ILE A 275 -10.31 -15.83 8.33
CA ILE A 275 -10.51 -14.45 8.74
C ILE A 275 -10.43 -13.54 7.52
N MET A 276 -11.23 -12.50 7.46
CA MET A 276 -11.26 -11.53 6.35
C MET A 276 -11.59 -10.14 6.86
N SER A 277 -11.34 -9.15 6.02
CA SER A 277 -11.62 -7.74 6.32
C SER A 277 -12.96 -7.31 5.76
N ALA A 278 -13.82 -6.78 6.60
CA ALA A 278 -15.05 -6.12 6.18
C ALA A 278 -14.93 -4.61 6.36
N VAL A 279 -15.23 -3.87 5.31
CA VAL A 279 -15.08 -2.42 5.28
C VAL A 279 -16.35 -1.73 5.74
N ASN A 280 -16.21 -0.80 6.67
CA ASN A 280 -17.26 0.14 7.04
C ASN A 280 -16.73 1.57 6.87
N ARG A 281 -17.33 2.33 5.99
CA ARG A 281 -17.01 3.75 5.77
C ARG A 281 -18.03 4.62 6.49
N SER A 282 -17.59 5.39 7.47
CA SER A 282 -18.42 6.43 8.08
C SER A 282 -18.48 7.65 7.15
N SER A 283 -19.67 8.00 6.69
CA SER A 283 -19.92 9.20 5.88
C SER A 283 -19.60 10.50 6.63
N ALA A 284 -19.75 10.50 7.96
CA ALA A 284 -19.58 11.69 8.79
C ALA A 284 -18.12 12.09 9.05
N SER A 285 -17.17 11.16 8.92
CA SER A 285 -15.77 11.40 9.29
C SER A 285 -14.75 11.00 8.23
N ALA A 286 -15.16 10.64 7.03
CA ALA A 286 -14.31 10.07 5.98
C ALA A 286 -13.42 8.89 6.44
N LYS A 287 -13.74 8.29 7.59
CA LYS A 287 -13.00 7.18 8.16
C LYS A 287 -13.45 5.88 7.54
N THR A 288 -12.47 5.05 7.18
CA THR A 288 -12.68 3.69 6.72
C THR A 288 -12.23 2.75 7.81
N TYR A 289 -13.12 1.91 8.30
CA TYR A 289 -12.82 0.88 9.27
C TYR A 289 -12.83 -0.48 8.56
N ARG A 290 -11.84 -1.32 8.86
CA ARG A 290 -11.75 -2.69 8.35
C ARG A 290 -11.89 -3.65 9.51
N TYR A 291 -13.12 -4.12 9.75
CA TYR A 291 -13.39 -5.05 10.84
C TYR A 291 -13.06 -6.48 10.45
N PRO A 292 -12.55 -7.30 11.37
CA PRO A 292 -12.40 -8.72 11.15
C PRO A 292 -13.77 -9.38 11.08
N VAL A 293 -13.96 -10.21 10.07
CA VAL A 293 -15.02 -11.22 9.98
C VAL A 293 -14.33 -12.56 9.97
N PHE A 294 -14.76 -13.46 10.83
CA PHE A 294 -14.18 -14.78 10.99
C PHE A 294 -15.29 -15.82 11.12
N PHE A 295 -15.04 -17.04 10.75
CA PHE A 295 -16.04 -18.10 10.84
C PHE A 295 -15.42 -19.46 11.11
N ASP A 296 -16.20 -20.35 11.70
CA ASP A 296 -16.00 -21.79 11.73
C ASP A 296 -17.15 -22.51 11.00
N GLU A 297 -17.19 -23.82 11.06
CA GLU A 297 -18.24 -24.61 10.39
C GLU A 297 -19.68 -24.32 10.88
N THR A 298 -19.88 -23.62 12.01
CA THR A 298 -21.19 -23.39 12.60
C THR A 298 -21.57 -21.93 12.77
N THR A 299 -20.58 -21.05 12.84
CA THR A 299 -20.76 -19.71 13.36
C THR A 299 -19.95 -18.70 12.53
N VAL A 300 -20.55 -17.56 12.25
CA VAL A 300 -19.84 -16.41 11.71
C VAL A 300 -19.78 -15.32 12.78
N GLY A 301 -18.60 -14.79 12.99
CA GLY A 301 -18.33 -13.76 14.00
C GLY A 301 -17.73 -12.50 13.42
N THR A 302 -17.89 -11.40 14.13
CA THR A 302 -17.19 -10.14 13.87
C THR A 302 -16.88 -9.41 15.16
N ARG A 303 -15.89 -8.54 15.13
CA ARG A 303 -15.57 -7.64 16.22
C ARG A 303 -15.49 -6.20 15.73
N LYS A 304 -16.37 -5.34 16.24
CA LYS A 304 -16.53 -3.95 15.76
C LYS A 304 -15.64 -2.94 16.47
N SER A 305 -15.29 -3.16 17.74
CA SER A 305 -14.43 -2.27 18.53
C SER A 305 -13.84 -3.01 19.73
N SER A 306 -12.81 -2.42 20.37
CA SER A 306 -12.22 -2.99 21.59
C SER A 306 -13.18 -3.02 22.77
N SER A 307 -14.10 -2.05 22.84
CA SER A 307 -15.06 -1.94 23.92
C SER A 307 -16.33 -2.79 23.75
N ALA A 308 -16.62 -3.24 22.50
CA ALA A 308 -17.72 -4.14 22.22
C ALA A 308 -17.18 -5.55 21.99
N GLY A 309 -17.59 -6.51 22.78
CA GLY A 309 -17.25 -7.92 22.58
C GLY A 309 -17.63 -8.42 21.17
N PRO A 310 -17.13 -9.60 20.78
CA PRO A 310 -17.47 -10.20 19.49
C PRO A 310 -18.97 -10.48 19.40
N LYS A 311 -19.51 -10.37 18.19
CA LYS A 311 -20.90 -10.71 17.89
C LYS A 311 -20.93 -11.89 16.94
N TYR A 312 -21.89 -12.77 17.10
CA TYR A 312 -21.99 -14.02 16.38
C TYR A 312 -23.35 -14.17 15.70
N CYS A 313 -23.35 -14.84 14.54
CA CYS A 313 -24.51 -15.36 13.87
C CYS A 313 -24.32 -16.85 13.62
N SER A 314 -25.32 -17.63 13.94
CA SER A 314 -25.40 -19.07 13.66
C SER A 314 -26.82 -19.45 13.27
N GLU A 315 -26.98 -20.58 12.61
CA GLU A 315 -28.28 -21.10 12.19
C GLU A 315 -28.37 -22.59 12.55
N SER A 316 -29.32 -22.95 13.41
CA SER A 316 -29.47 -24.33 13.86
C SER A 316 -29.77 -25.29 12.70
N GLY A 317 -29.06 -26.41 12.63
CA GLY A 317 -29.19 -27.41 11.56
C GLY A 317 -28.51 -27.03 10.25
N TRP A 318 -27.61 -26.00 10.26
CA TRP A 318 -26.90 -25.57 9.10
C TRP A 318 -25.41 -25.37 9.40
N LYS A 319 -24.59 -25.81 8.48
CA LYS A 319 -23.12 -25.59 8.52
C LYS A 319 -22.68 -24.44 7.59
N VAL A 320 -21.80 -23.63 8.08
CA VAL A 320 -21.16 -22.57 7.26
C VAL A 320 -20.18 -23.21 6.29
N VAL A 321 -20.36 -22.98 5.00
CA VAL A 321 -19.43 -23.41 3.97
C VAL A 321 -18.35 -22.37 3.74
N ASN A 322 -18.76 -21.11 3.56
CA ASN A 322 -17.82 -19.99 3.40
C ASN A 322 -18.56 -18.68 3.62
N VAL A 323 -17.78 -17.61 3.77
CA VAL A 323 -18.28 -16.25 3.97
C VAL A 323 -17.64 -15.33 2.97
N ALA A 324 -18.46 -14.58 2.25
CA ALA A 324 -18.02 -13.49 1.39
C ALA A 324 -18.31 -12.15 2.06
N VAL A 325 -17.37 -11.25 1.95
CA VAL A 325 -17.54 -9.86 2.31
C VAL A 325 -17.52 -9.06 1.04
N ALA A 326 -18.70 -8.59 0.62
CA ALA A 326 -18.78 -7.72 -0.51
C ALA A 326 -18.61 -6.27 -0.12
N ARG A 327 -18.33 -5.49 -1.11
CA ARG A 327 -18.37 -4.07 -0.95
C ARG A 327 -19.51 -3.47 -1.77
N ASN A 328 -20.44 -2.84 -1.05
CA ASN A 328 -21.47 -2.03 -1.66
C ASN A 328 -21.70 -0.79 -0.78
N GLY A 329 -21.29 0.38 -1.29
CA GLY A 329 -21.49 1.64 -0.59
C GLY A 329 -20.67 1.80 0.70
N SER A 330 -21.32 2.32 1.76
CA SER A 330 -20.69 2.64 3.03
C SER A 330 -20.55 1.46 4.00
N LEU A 331 -21.25 0.36 3.74
CA LEU A 331 -21.26 -0.84 4.58
C LEU A 331 -21.00 -2.08 3.72
N SER A 332 -20.06 -2.92 4.12
CA SER A 332 -19.85 -4.20 3.46
C SER A 332 -20.94 -5.19 3.89
N PRO A 333 -21.81 -5.65 2.99
CA PRO A 333 -22.66 -6.77 3.29
C PRO A 333 -21.84 -8.03 3.43
N VAL A 334 -22.16 -8.82 4.46
CA VAL A 334 -21.58 -10.14 4.68
C VAL A 334 -22.58 -11.15 4.14
N ARG A 335 -22.10 -12.10 3.33
CA ARG A 335 -22.89 -13.21 2.78
C ARG A 335 -22.28 -14.52 3.21
N ALA A 336 -23.03 -15.31 3.96
CA ALA A 336 -22.63 -16.66 4.31
C ALA A 336 -23.36 -17.68 3.43
N ILE A 337 -22.63 -18.66 2.93
CA ILE A 337 -23.19 -19.85 2.32
C ILE A 337 -23.31 -20.89 3.41
N LEU A 338 -24.50 -21.40 3.59
CA LEU A 338 -24.84 -22.44 4.56
C LEU A 338 -25.33 -23.68 3.84
N ARG A 339 -24.95 -24.88 4.33
CA ARG A 339 -25.41 -26.19 3.87
C ARG A 339 -26.21 -26.86 4.99
N SER A 340 -27.37 -27.42 4.65
CA SER A 340 -28.21 -28.13 5.60
C SER A 340 -27.55 -29.40 6.13
N GLU A 341 -27.64 -29.64 7.41
CA GLU A 341 -27.21 -30.92 8.00
C GLU A 341 -28.22 -32.05 7.76
N ALA A 342 -29.51 -31.70 7.79
CA ALA A 342 -30.57 -32.67 7.55
C ALA A 342 -30.76 -33.01 6.05
N TYR A 343 -30.48 -32.07 5.19
CA TYR A 343 -30.62 -32.19 3.73
C TYR A 343 -29.31 -31.74 3.04
N PRO A 344 -28.29 -32.61 2.96
CA PRO A 344 -26.93 -32.21 2.47
C PRO A 344 -26.92 -31.65 1.06
N ASP A 345 -27.95 -31.90 0.25
CA ASP A 345 -28.12 -31.35 -1.10
C ASP A 345 -28.69 -29.93 -1.09
N SER A 346 -29.05 -29.40 0.08
CA SER A 346 -29.65 -28.06 0.18
C SER A 346 -28.67 -27.04 0.74
N CYS A 347 -28.51 -25.94 0.03
CA CYS A 347 -27.74 -24.76 0.43
C CYS A 347 -28.60 -23.50 0.48
N LYS A 348 -28.19 -22.54 1.28
CA LYS A 348 -28.78 -21.19 1.28
C LYS A 348 -27.74 -20.12 1.47
N ILE A 349 -28.05 -18.91 1.00
CA ILE A 349 -27.27 -17.72 1.24
C ILE A 349 -27.97 -16.89 2.30
N MET A 350 -27.23 -16.54 3.33
CA MET A 350 -27.67 -15.64 4.40
C MET A 350 -26.95 -14.31 4.31
N SER A 351 -27.67 -13.24 4.61
CA SER A 351 -27.13 -11.88 4.65
C SER A 351 -27.04 -11.37 6.07
N GLY A 352 -25.89 -10.86 6.45
CA GLY A 352 -25.69 -10.09 7.68
C GLY A 352 -25.08 -8.71 7.37
N SER A 353 -25.19 -7.82 8.33
CA SER A 353 -24.57 -6.48 8.28
C SER A 353 -23.71 -6.31 9.52
N ILE A 354 -22.50 -5.73 9.35
CA ILE A 354 -21.58 -5.47 10.47
C ILE A 354 -22.23 -4.54 11.51
N SER A 355 -23.08 -3.61 11.09
CA SER A 355 -23.77 -2.68 11.98
C SER A 355 -24.96 -3.33 12.71
N GLY A 356 -25.64 -4.27 12.08
CA GLY A 356 -26.81 -4.98 12.60
C GLY A 356 -26.52 -6.45 12.96
N TRP A 357 -25.28 -6.79 13.29
CA TRP A 357 -24.87 -8.17 13.55
C TRP A 357 -25.67 -8.81 14.69
N GLY A 358 -26.08 -10.02 14.46
CA GLY A 358 -26.90 -10.79 15.41
C GLY A 358 -28.18 -11.35 14.78
N SER A 359 -28.51 -10.94 13.54
CA SER A 359 -29.61 -11.53 12.76
C SER A 359 -29.12 -11.82 11.33
N TRP A 360 -29.71 -12.86 10.75
CA TRP A 360 -29.50 -13.26 9.38
C TRP A 360 -30.80 -13.16 8.59
N ASP A 361 -30.72 -12.59 7.40
CA ASP A 361 -31.80 -12.60 6.43
C ASP A 361 -31.49 -13.59 5.31
N LYS A 362 -32.43 -14.46 4.97
CA LYS A 362 -32.28 -15.39 3.85
C LYS A 362 -32.32 -14.62 2.54
N VAL A 363 -31.29 -14.81 1.70
CA VAL A 363 -31.21 -14.19 0.37
C VAL A 363 -31.71 -15.15 -0.71
N ALA A 364 -31.21 -16.37 -0.73
CA ALA A 364 -31.53 -17.38 -1.73
C ALA A 364 -31.36 -18.79 -1.16
N ALA A 365 -31.92 -19.78 -1.86
CA ALA A 365 -31.66 -21.20 -1.64
C ALA A 365 -31.29 -21.84 -2.98
N PHE A 366 -30.45 -22.88 -2.94
CA PHE A 366 -29.97 -23.60 -4.11
C PHE A 366 -29.50 -25.02 -3.74
N GLU A 367 -29.26 -25.84 -4.73
CA GLU A 367 -28.77 -27.20 -4.51
C GLU A 367 -27.24 -27.25 -4.42
N THR A 368 -26.70 -28.17 -3.65
CA THR A 368 -25.25 -28.36 -3.46
C THR A 368 -24.53 -28.70 -4.76
N SER A 369 -25.19 -29.30 -5.76
CA SER A 369 -24.63 -29.54 -7.09
C SER A 369 -24.16 -28.28 -7.81
N SER A 370 -24.67 -27.11 -7.41
CA SER A 370 -24.25 -25.79 -7.89
C SER A 370 -23.15 -25.14 -7.03
N LEU A 371 -22.65 -25.83 -5.99
CA LEU A 371 -21.68 -25.28 -5.05
C LEU A 371 -20.27 -25.43 -5.59
N SER A 372 -19.69 -24.33 -6.02
CA SER A 372 -18.30 -24.26 -6.49
C SER A 372 -17.35 -23.56 -5.50
N ILE A 373 -17.82 -23.24 -4.29
CA ILE A 373 -17.03 -22.63 -3.21
C ILE A 373 -16.82 -23.67 -2.11
N SER A 374 -15.59 -23.76 -1.61
CA SER A 374 -15.22 -24.60 -0.47
C SER A 374 -14.83 -23.74 0.75
N PRO A 375 -14.75 -24.32 1.96
CA PRO A 375 -14.32 -23.58 3.16
C PRO A 375 -12.93 -22.91 3.02
N VAL A 376 -12.05 -23.50 2.22
CA VAL A 376 -10.70 -22.97 2.00
C VAL A 376 -10.60 -21.95 0.86
N SER A 377 -11.68 -21.75 0.08
CA SER A 377 -11.67 -20.78 -1.02
C SER A 377 -11.48 -19.37 -0.48
N LYS A 378 -10.44 -18.66 -0.95
CA LYS A 378 -10.25 -17.23 -0.70
C LYS A 378 -11.17 -16.45 -1.63
N LEU A 379 -11.98 -15.57 -1.06
CA LEU A 379 -12.87 -14.69 -1.82
C LEU A 379 -12.35 -13.27 -1.76
N VAL A 380 -12.18 -12.63 -2.90
CA VAL A 380 -11.72 -11.25 -3.01
C VAL A 380 -12.78 -10.39 -3.68
N SER A 381 -12.99 -9.19 -3.15
CA SER A 381 -13.98 -8.25 -3.67
C SER A 381 -13.35 -7.16 -4.52
N THR A 382 -14.15 -6.53 -5.38
CA THR A 382 -13.76 -5.40 -6.21
C THR A 382 -14.24 -4.08 -5.62
N THR A 383 -13.78 -2.95 -6.17
CA THR A 383 -14.20 -1.61 -5.75
C THR A 383 -15.59 -1.25 -6.24
N ALA A 384 -15.98 -1.70 -7.42
CA ALA A 384 -17.12 -1.18 -8.20
C ALA A 384 -18.33 -2.09 -8.17
N ALA A 385 -18.19 -3.37 -7.86
CA ALA A 385 -19.26 -4.34 -7.98
C ALA A 385 -19.57 -5.03 -6.64
N SER A 386 -20.79 -5.53 -6.52
CA SER A 386 -21.20 -6.44 -5.46
C SER A 386 -20.68 -7.87 -5.66
N ASP A 387 -19.82 -8.06 -6.64
CA ASP A 387 -19.28 -9.37 -7.00
C ASP A 387 -17.98 -9.68 -6.24
N VAL A 388 -17.75 -10.98 -6.02
CA VAL A 388 -16.49 -11.50 -5.50
C VAL A 388 -15.89 -12.49 -6.49
N TYR A 389 -14.56 -12.58 -6.49
CA TYR A 389 -13.84 -13.59 -7.24
C TYR A 389 -13.25 -14.61 -6.27
N TYR A 390 -13.18 -15.84 -6.70
CA TYR A 390 -12.62 -16.97 -5.95
C TYR A 390 -12.04 -18.02 -6.89
N VAL A 391 -11.18 -18.87 -6.32
CA VAL A 391 -10.56 -19.98 -7.04
C VAL A 391 -11.35 -21.27 -6.79
N TYR A 392 -11.68 -21.98 -7.85
CA TYR A 392 -12.27 -23.31 -7.81
C TYR A 392 -11.80 -24.14 -9.01
N ASN A 393 -11.36 -25.38 -8.79
CA ASN A 393 -10.86 -26.29 -9.83
C ASN A 393 -9.83 -25.62 -10.75
N ASN A 394 -8.85 -24.94 -10.16
CA ASN A 394 -7.78 -24.24 -10.85
C ASN A 394 -8.25 -23.19 -11.91
N ALA A 395 -9.39 -22.59 -11.63
CA ALA A 395 -9.93 -21.50 -12.44
C ALA A 395 -10.50 -20.40 -11.54
N ILE A 396 -10.64 -19.20 -12.07
CA ILE A 396 -11.23 -18.07 -11.37
C ILE A 396 -12.72 -18.02 -11.70
N HIS A 397 -13.54 -17.95 -10.66
CA HIS A 397 -14.98 -17.84 -10.74
C HIS A 397 -15.44 -16.49 -10.20
N ARG A 398 -16.56 -16.00 -10.73
CA ARG A 398 -17.20 -14.77 -10.29
C ARG A 398 -18.58 -15.08 -9.69
N TRP A 399 -18.88 -14.48 -8.54
CA TRP A 399 -20.13 -14.69 -7.82
C TRP A 399 -20.75 -13.36 -7.40
N ASN A 400 -22.01 -13.14 -7.79
CA ASN A 400 -22.78 -11.93 -7.47
C ASN A 400 -23.39 -11.93 -6.05
N MET A 401 -23.19 -13.00 -5.28
CA MET A 401 -23.64 -13.19 -3.89
C MET A 401 -25.15 -13.11 -3.67
N THR A 402 -25.97 -13.12 -4.72
CA THR A 402 -27.44 -13.10 -4.64
C THR A 402 -28.09 -14.39 -5.14
N SER A 403 -27.32 -15.20 -5.86
CA SER A 403 -27.74 -16.49 -6.41
C SER A 403 -26.66 -17.54 -6.13
N ALA A 404 -26.89 -18.81 -6.47
CA ALA A 404 -25.89 -19.86 -6.36
C ALA A 404 -24.56 -19.45 -7.02
N PRO A 405 -23.39 -19.78 -6.41
CA PRO A 405 -22.12 -19.59 -7.05
C PRO A 405 -22.07 -20.35 -8.37
N GLY A 406 -21.70 -19.64 -9.46
CA GLY A 406 -21.67 -20.24 -10.78
C GLY A 406 -20.55 -21.28 -10.92
N THR A 407 -20.82 -22.37 -11.64
CA THR A 407 -19.84 -23.40 -11.96
C THR A 407 -18.99 -23.05 -13.19
N ARG A 408 -19.42 -22.04 -13.97
CA ARG A 408 -18.67 -21.57 -15.15
C ARG A 408 -17.51 -20.67 -14.71
N ALA A 409 -16.30 -21.06 -15.11
CA ALA A 409 -15.12 -20.21 -14.90
C ALA A 409 -15.24 -18.90 -15.68
N ALA A 410 -14.93 -17.77 -15.04
CA ALA A 410 -14.81 -16.47 -15.68
C ALA A 410 -13.44 -16.36 -16.37
N ILE A 411 -12.37 -16.79 -15.67
CA ILE A 411 -10.99 -16.74 -16.16
C ILE A 411 -10.34 -18.10 -15.99
N LYS A 412 -9.61 -18.54 -17.02
CA LYS A 412 -8.70 -19.69 -16.96
C LYS A 412 -7.27 -19.18 -17.11
N VAL A 413 -6.40 -19.64 -16.24
CA VAL A 413 -4.96 -19.41 -16.37
C VAL A 413 -4.39 -20.28 -17.52
N PRO A 414 -3.21 -19.94 -18.07
CA PRO A 414 -2.55 -20.75 -19.08
C PRO A 414 -2.34 -22.21 -18.64
N ASP A 415 -2.23 -23.12 -19.61
CA ASP A 415 -2.02 -24.54 -19.34
C ASP A 415 -0.70 -24.76 -18.57
N GLY A 416 -0.73 -25.67 -17.59
CA GLY A 416 0.39 -25.95 -16.71
C GLY A 416 0.50 -25.03 -15.50
N GLU A 417 -0.19 -23.90 -15.48
CA GLU A 417 -0.21 -23.00 -14.35
C GLU A 417 -1.18 -23.48 -13.24
N ILE A 418 -0.72 -23.46 -11.99
CA ILE A 418 -1.52 -23.81 -10.81
C ILE A 418 -1.74 -22.54 -10.02
N ILE A 419 -3.00 -22.10 -9.85
CA ILE A 419 -3.33 -20.90 -9.07
C ILE A 419 -2.99 -21.15 -7.60
N ARG A 420 -2.22 -20.23 -7.01
CA ARG A 420 -1.81 -20.27 -5.62
C ARG A 420 -2.56 -19.26 -4.76
N ASP A 421 -2.64 -18.03 -5.21
CA ASP A 421 -3.36 -16.98 -4.49
C ASP A 421 -3.89 -15.91 -5.45
N ILE A 422 -4.83 -15.10 -4.95
CA ILE A 422 -5.43 -13.99 -5.69
C ILE A 422 -5.55 -12.75 -4.82
N ALA A 423 -5.43 -11.58 -5.43
CA ALA A 423 -5.64 -10.28 -4.79
C ALA A 423 -6.28 -9.29 -5.76
N THR A 424 -6.74 -8.15 -5.24
CA THR A 424 -7.27 -7.05 -6.04
C THR A 424 -6.60 -5.74 -5.65
N ASN A 425 -6.61 -4.75 -6.53
CA ASN A 425 -6.14 -3.40 -6.20
C ASN A 425 -7.12 -2.62 -5.33
N TYR A 426 -8.01 -3.32 -4.68
CA TYR A 426 -9.03 -2.75 -3.83
C TYR A 426 -8.46 -2.21 -2.51
N LYS A 427 -8.66 -0.92 -2.27
CA LYS A 427 -8.12 -0.13 -1.15
C LYS A 427 -9.08 0.10 0.00
N GLY A 428 -10.29 -0.39 -0.08
CA GLY A 428 -11.32 0.04 0.86
C GLY A 428 -11.90 1.43 0.52
N ARG A 429 -11.43 2.11 -0.53
CA ARG A 429 -11.95 3.38 -1.04
C ARG A 429 -12.24 3.24 -2.53
N PRO A 430 -13.26 3.93 -3.09
CA PRO A 430 -13.34 4.10 -4.54
C PRO A 430 -12.02 4.67 -5.04
N ALA A 431 -11.52 4.19 -6.15
CA ALA A 431 -10.40 4.82 -6.80
C ALA A 431 -10.77 6.29 -7.02
N SER A 432 -10.08 7.20 -6.34
CA SER A 432 -10.35 8.64 -6.43
C SER A 432 -9.93 9.23 -7.78
N SER A 433 -9.38 8.40 -8.67
CA SER A 433 -8.71 8.81 -9.90
C SER A 433 -9.06 7.95 -11.12
N GLY A 434 -10.21 7.29 -11.16
CA GLY A 434 -10.62 6.54 -12.35
C GLY A 434 -9.70 5.36 -12.71
N GLY A 435 -8.95 4.84 -11.74
CA GLY A 435 -8.12 3.66 -11.91
C GLY A 435 -8.97 2.44 -12.21
N GLU A 436 -8.47 1.58 -13.08
CA GLU A 436 -9.11 0.34 -13.47
C GLU A 436 -9.05 -0.68 -12.33
N ASP A 437 -10.15 -1.41 -12.10
CA ASP A 437 -10.18 -2.52 -11.15
C ASP A 437 -9.47 -3.74 -11.74
N LEU A 438 -8.45 -4.23 -11.03
CA LEU A 438 -7.59 -5.31 -11.48
C LEU A 438 -7.58 -6.48 -10.49
N LEU A 439 -7.53 -7.69 -11.05
CA LEU A 439 -7.32 -8.96 -10.36
C LEU A 439 -5.89 -9.43 -10.60
N TYR A 440 -5.19 -9.70 -9.54
CA TYR A 440 -3.84 -10.27 -9.53
C TYR A 440 -3.92 -11.74 -9.17
N VAL A 441 -3.41 -12.58 -10.05
CA VAL A 441 -3.42 -14.03 -9.91
C VAL A 441 -1.99 -14.53 -9.92
N VAL A 442 -1.54 -15.08 -8.80
CA VAL A 442 -0.23 -15.72 -8.74
C VAL A 442 -0.35 -17.22 -8.94
N THR A 443 0.53 -17.76 -9.75
CA THR A 443 0.52 -19.15 -10.17
C THR A 443 1.88 -19.78 -9.99
N TYR A 444 1.91 -21.10 -9.98
CA TYR A 444 3.11 -21.92 -10.00
C TYR A 444 3.02 -22.94 -11.12
N ASN A 445 4.09 -23.06 -11.89
CA ASN A 445 4.20 -24.09 -12.94
C ASN A 445 5.43 -24.94 -12.67
N PRO A 446 5.27 -26.18 -12.13
CA PRO A 446 6.40 -27.04 -11.79
C PRO A 446 7.28 -27.42 -12.99
N ASP A 447 6.70 -27.41 -14.19
CA ASP A 447 7.37 -27.80 -15.44
C ASP A 447 8.04 -26.61 -16.14
N ARG A 448 7.89 -25.38 -15.64
CA ARG A 448 8.55 -24.19 -16.19
C ARG A 448 10.06 -24.31 -16.07
N GLY A 449 10.75 -24.04 -17.18
CA GLY A 449 12.20 -23.88 -17.18
C GLY A 449 12.65 -22.60 -16.47
N GLY A 450 13.93 -22.56 -16.10
CA GLY A 450 14.53 -21.40 -15.44
C GLY A 450 14.62 -21.55 -13.91
N GLU A 451 15.12 -20.51 -13.26
CA GLU A 451 15.36 -20.47 -11.81
C GLU A 451 14.06 -20.40 -11.03
N HIS A 452 13.12 -19.55 -11.48
CA HIS A 452 11.86 -19.32 -10.82
C HIS A 452 10.69 -19.88 -11.62
N LYS A 453 9.72 -20.46 -10.95
CA LYS A 453 8.58 -21.17 -11.54
C LYS A 453 7.23 -20.49 -11.26
N GLY A 454 7.22 -19.48 -10.40
CA GLY A 454 6.03 -18.68 -10.07
C GLY A 454 5.84 -17.52 -11.02
N SER A 455 4.59 -17.16 -11.26
CA SER A 455 4.20 -16.11 -12.21
C SER A 455 3.09 -15.24 -11.66
N LEU A 456 2.95 -14.03 -12.21
CA LEU A 456 1.86 -13.11 -11.95
C LEU A 456 1.10 -12.83 -13.24
N TYR A 457 -0.22 -13.04 -13.22
CA TYR A 457 -1.14 -12.64 -14.28
C TYR A 457 -2.08 -11.56 -13.76
N VAL A 458 -2.28 -10.52 -14.54
CA VAL A 458 -3.13 -9.37 -14.18
C VAL A 458 -4.31 -9.31 -15.13
N TYR A 459 -5.52 -9.39 -14.58
CA TYR A 459 -6.75 -9.37 -15.35
C TYR A 459 -7.59 -8.16 -15.01
N ARG A 460 -8.37 -7.69 -15.99
CA ARG A 460 -9.31 -6.57 -15.83
C ARG A 460 -10.67 -7.11 -15.38
N PHE A 461 -11.30 -6.46 -14.41
CA PHE A 461 -12.63 -6.87 -13.94
C PHE A 461 -13.77 -6.61 -14.91
N SER A 462 -13.66 -5.60 -15.75
CA SER A 462 -14.77 -5.19 -16.62
C SER A 462 -15.12 -6.24 -17.68
N ASP A 463 -14.13 -6.97 -18.16
CA ASP A 463 -14.26 -7.90 -19.28
C ASP A 463 -13.48 -9.21 -19.10
N ASP A 464 -12.87 -9.43 -17.93
CA ASP A 464 -12.04 -10.59 -17.59
C ASP A 464 -10.82 -10.77 -18.51
N SER A 465 -10.40 -9.70 -19.23
CA SER A 465 -9.26 -9.76 -20.16
C SER A 465 -7.91 -9.72 -19.43
N LEU A 466 -6.92 -10.40 -20.00
CA LEU A 466 -5.52 -10.33 -19.55
C LEU A 466 -4.93 -8.95 -19.90
N VAL A 467 -4.43 -8.24 -18.90
CA VAL A 467 -3.77 -6.94 -19.03
C VAL A 467 -2.25 -7.10 -19.18
N SER A 468 -1.66 -7.94 -18.34
CA SER A 468 -0.22 -8.20 -18.34
C SER A 468 0.10 -9.54 -17.69
N SER A 469 1.27 -10.10 -18.02
CA SER A 469 1.81 -11.30 -17.40
C SER A 469 3.30 -11.12 -17.13
N TYR A 470 3.74 -11.69 -16.02
CA TYR A 470 5.14 -11.73 -15.57
C TYR A 470 5.45 -13.16 -15.19
N GLU A 471 6.13 -13.87 -16.08
CA GLU A 471 6.38 -15.30 -15.94
C GLU A 471 7.76 -15.59 -15.36
N GLY A 472 7.85 -16.57 -14.45
CA GLY A 472 9.13 -16.98 -13.86
C GLY A 472 9.78 -15.88 -13.01
N ILE A 473 9.01 -15.15 -12.22
CA ILE A 473 9.48 -14.00 -11.43
C ILE A 473 9.64 -14.31 -9.95
N CYS A 474 9.16 -15.43 -9.47
CA CYS A 474 9.23 -15.83 -8.07
C CYS A 474 9.22 -17.37 -7.95
N ASP A 475 9.49 -17.88 -6.76
CA ASP A 475 9.35 -19.30 -6.43
C ASP A 475 7.87 -19.70 -6.26
N ASP A 476 7.52 -20.76 -5.52
CA ASP A 476 6.13 -21.14 -5.31
C ASP A 476 5.40 -20.08 -4.46
N PRO A 477 4.43 -19.34 -5.02
CA PRO A 477 3.77 -18.25 -4.29
C PRO A 477 2.93 -18.75 -3.12
N ALA A 478 3.12 -18.16 -1.94
CA ALA A 478 2.34 -18.40 -0.75
C ALA A 478 1.26 -17.33 -0.53
N SER A 479 1.54 -16.08 -0.91
CA SER A 479 0.61 -14.98 -0.72
C SER A 479 0.88 -13.84 -1.69
N VAL A 480 -0.18 -13.13 -2.09
CA VAL A 480 -0.11 -11.93 -2.93
C VAL A 480 -0.97 -10.82 -2.36
N VAL A 481 -0.43 -9.58 -2.39
CA VAL A 481 -1.18 -8.36 -2.04
C VAL A 481 -0.83 -7.24 -3.00
N TYR A 482 -1.81 -6.41 -3.31
CA TYR A 482 -1.57 -5.15 -4.00
C TYR A 482 -1.22 -4.06 -3.00
N LYS A 483 -0.04 -3.47 -3.17
CA LYS A 483 0.43 -2.34 -2.40
C LYS A 483 0.15 -1.06 -3.17
N TYR A 484 -0.74 -0.25 -2.64
CA TYR A 484 -1.04 1.05 -3.19
C TYR A 484 -0.10 2.14 -2.64
N ARG A 485 -0.05 3.26 -3.34
CA ARG A 485 0.73 4.42 -2.90
C ARG A 485 0.17 4.97 -1.60
N ILE A 486 1.04 5.06 -0.59
CA ILE A 486 0.75 5.65 0.71
C ILE A 486 1.34 7.05 0.70
N ASN A 487 0.45 8.05 0.71
CA ASN A 487 0.82 9.47 0.74
C ASN A 487 1.23 9.93 2.14
#